data_47c2c5b398d954fb08ad0156716c0fbf
#
_entry.id   47c2c5b398d954fb08ad0156716c0fbf
#
_cell.length_a   1.000
_cell.length_b   1.000
_cell.length_c   1.000
_cell.angle_alpha   90.00
_cell.angle_beta   90.00
_cell.angle_gamma   90.00
#
_symmetry.space_group_name_H-M   'P 1'
#
loop_
_entity.id
_entity.type
_entity.pdbx_description
1 polymer ?
#
loop_
_entity_poly.entity_id
_entity_poly.type
_entity_poly.pdbx_seq_one_letter_code
_entity_poly.pdbx_strand_id
1 'polypeptide(L)'
;NRKSVAVIKGTETKEVLAELGPYIFDYYGLRCRNVSKLFVPEGYVFDPFYESIFIYSYVIENKKYANNYEYNRALYLMGQHKFLDNNFLIIKEDATQFVSPGGVMTFEYYKNTDELVKHLDANKDQIQCIASSVPIEGLDTVAFGETQSPGFFDYADGVDVMGFLKGL
;
A
#
# COMPACT_ATOMS: atom_id res chain seq x y z
N ASN A 1 -1.62 -14.55 3.70
CA ASN A 1 -2.28 -13.26 3.91
C ASN A 1 -1.75 -12.27 2.89
N ARG A 2 -2.51 -12.03 1.81
CA ARG A 2 -2.10 -11.09 0.76
C ARG A 2 -2.41 -9.66 1.17
N LYS A 3 -1.61 -8.70 0.71
CA LYS A 3 -1.83 -7.27 0.86
C LYS A 3 -1.59 -6.57 -0.48
N SER A 4 -2.21 -5.41 -0.63
CA SER A 4 -2.00 -4.60 -1.83
C SER A 4 -0.80 -3.68 -1.69
N VAL A 5 -0.21 -3.35 -2.81
CA VAL A 5 0.93 -2.44 -2.91
C VAL A 5 0.58 -1.30 -3.87
N ALA A 6 1.27 -0.18 -3.76
CA ALA A 6 1.16 0.90 -4.73
C ALA A 6 2.53 1.29 -5.29
N VAL A 7 2.55 1.57 -6.57
CA VAL A 7 3.73 2.07 -7.29
C VAL A 7 3.54 3.56 -7.56
N ILE A 8 4.43 4.37 -7.02
CA ILE A 8 4.51 5.81 -7.25
C ILE A 8 5.66 6.07 -8.21
N LYS A 9 5.42 6.85 -9.26
CA LYS A 9 6.45 7.21 -10.24
C LYS A 9 7.22 8.50 -9.89
N GLY A 10 6.72 9.25 -8.92
CA GLY A 10 7.32 10.51 -8.47
C GLY A 10 6.92 11.73 -9.32
N THR A 11 6.00 11.54 -10.26
CA THR A 11 5.47 12.61 -11.13
C THR A 11 4.00 12.88 -10.90
N GLU A 12 3.38 12.16 -9.96
CA GLU A 12 1.98 12.31 -9.60
C GLU A 12 1.71 13.68 -8.97
N THR A 13 0.56 14.27 -9.31
CA THR A 13 0.06 15.46 -8.62
C THR A 13 -0.49 15.09 -7.25
N LYS A 14 -0.70 16.09 -6.39
CA LYS A 14 -1.28 15.86 -5.05
C LYS A 14 -2.69 15.27 -5.15
N GLU A 15 -3.46 15.66 -6.15
CA GLU A 15 -4.81 15.15 -6.41
C GLU A 15 -4.77 13.65 -6.71
N VAL A 16 -3.85 13.21 -7.57
CA VAL A 16 -3.65 11.80 -7.91
C VAL A 16 -3.17 11.01 -6.70
N LEU A 17 -2.23 11.54 -5.91
CA LEU A 17 -1.78 10.89 -4.68
C LEU A 17 -2.90 10.79 -3.63
N ALA A 18 -3.80 11.77 -3.58
CA ALA A 18 -4.94 11.75 -2.65
C ALA A 18 -5.91 10.59 -2.95
N GLU A 19 -5.97 10.11 -4.19
CA GLU A 19 -6.77 8.93 -4.57
C GLU A 19 -6.28 7.64 -3.92
N LEU A 20 -5.05 7.61 -3.40
CA LEU A 20 -4.56 6.49 -2.57
C LEU A 20 -5.14 6.49 -1.15
N GLY A 21 -5.65 7.62 -0.66
CA GLY A 21 -6.13 7.76 0.71
C GLY A 21 -7.16 6.71 1.11
N PRO A 22 -8.25 6.48 0.37
CA PRO A 22 -9.22 5.43 0.68
C PRO A 22 -8.59 4.05 0.80
N TYR A 23 -7.58 3.75 -0.04
CA TYR A 23 -6.93 2.43 -0.05
C TYR A 23 -5.98 2.21 1.10
N ILE A 24 -5.53 3.29 1.73
CA ILE A 24 -4.68 3.23 2.92
C ILE A 24 -5.55 3.21 4.18
N PHE A 25 -6.56 4.06 4.25
CA PHE A 25 -7.26 4.36 5.50
C PHE A 25 -8.65 3.76 5.65
N ASP A 26 -9.35 3.44 4.54
CA ASP A 26 -10.64 2.76 4.65
C ASP A 26 -10.46 1.45 5.40
N TYR A 27 -11.45 1.14 6.26
CA TYR A 27 -11.38 0.00 7.15
C TYR A 27 -10.12 -0.02 8.02
N TYR A 28 -9.50 1.17 8.24
CA TYR A 28 -8.28 1.35 9.05
C TYR A 28 -7.08 0.50 8.57
N GLY A 29 -6.96 0.25 7.27
CA GLY A 29 -5.89 -0.54 6.66
C GLY A 29 -5.97 -2.05 6.91
N LEU A 30 -7.10 -2.57 7.40
CA LEU A 30 -7.19 -3.96 7.84
C LEU A 30 -7.53 -4.95 6.73
N ARG A 31 -8.02 -4.50 5.57
CA ARG A 31 -8.40 -5.38 4.45
C ARG A 31 -7.21 -5.78 3.58
N CYS A 32 -7.34 -6.90 2.85
CA CYS A 32 -6.30 -7.37 1.92
C CYS A 32 -6.09 -6.40 0.74
N ARG A 33 -7.12 -5.65 0.33
CA ARG A 33 -7.03 -4.63 -0.71
C ARG A 33 -6.52 -3.27 -0.23
N ASN A 34 -6.29 -3.09 1.09
CA ASN A 34 -5.60 -1.90 1.56
C ASN A 34 -4.12 -1.95 1.20
N VAL A 35 -3.62 -0.81 0.73
CA VAL A 35 -2.20 -0.63 0.41
C VAL A 35 -1.40 -0.59 1.70
N SER A 36 -0.44 -1.49 1.83
CA SER A 36 0.45 -1.61 2.99
C SER A 36 1.91 -1.29 2.67
N LYS A 37 2.26 -1.27 1.38
CA LYS A 37 3.62 -0.97 0.92
C LYS A 37 3.60 -0.07 -0.31
N LEU A 38 4.51 0.90 -0.34
CA LEU A 38 4.77 1.76 -1.49
C LEU A 38 6.08 1.36 -2.16
N PHE A 39 6.07 1.34 -3.48
CA PHE A 39 7.28 1.34 -4.29
C PHE A 39 7.48 2.73 -4.85
N VAL A 40 8.62 3.33 -4.57
CA VAL A 40 8.92 4.72 -4.94
C VAL A 40 10.28 4.80 -5.64
N PRO A 41 10.49 5.75 -6.57
CA PRO A 41 11.79 5.91 -7.21
C PRO A 41 12.84 6.36 -6.19
N GLU A 42 14.12 6.05 -6.45
CA GLU A 42 15.24 6.53 -5.63
C GLU A 42 15.18 8.05 -5.47
N GLY A 43 15.38 8.53 -4.23
CA GLY A 43 15.33 9.96 -3.91
C GLY A 43 13.92 10.56 -3.81
N TYR A 44 12.88 9.74 -3.78
CA TYR A 44 11.51 10.21 -3.59
C TYR A 44 11.34 10.97 -2.27
N VAL A 45 10.69 12.15 -2.36
CA VAL A 45 10.38 12.99 -1.19
C VAL A 45 8.91 12.77 -0.81
N PHE A 46 8.67 12.38 0.44
CA PHE A 46 7.33 12.03 0.92
C PHE A 46 6.43 13.22 1.29
N ASP A 47 6.96 14.45 1.33
CA ASP A 47 6.17 15.62 1.72
C ASP A 47 4.90 15.81 0.87
N PRO A 48 4.92 15.74 -0.49
CA PRO A 48 3.71 15.82 -1.29
C PRO A 48 2.71 14.69 -1.01
N PHE A 49 3.20 13.48 -0.71
CA PHE A 49 2.36 12.35 -0.33
C PHE A 49 1.65 12.62 0.99
N TYR A 50 2.37 13.06 2.02
CA TYR A 50 1.78 13.39 3.31
C TYR A 50 0.77 14.53 3.24
N GLU A 51 1.04 15.56 2.44
CA GLU A 51 0.09 16.65 2.22
C GLU A 51 -1.20 16.14 1.55
N SER A 52 -1.07 15.23 0.57
CA SER A 52 -2.21 14.67 -0.17
C SER A 52 -3.15 13.83 0.70
N ILE A 53 -2.60 13.09 1.67
CA ILE A 53 -3.38 12.23 2.56
C ILE A 53 -3.81 12.91 3.86
N PHE A 54 -3.47 14.19 4.07
CA PHE A 54 -3.75 14.89 5.32
C PHE A 54 -5.24 14.94 5.68
N ILE A 55 -6.12 14.95 4.69
CA ILE A 55 -7.56 14.93 4.91
C ILE A 55 -8.04 13.67 5.68
N TYR A 56 -7.24 12.60 5.71
CA TYR A 56 -7.51 11.36 6.45
C TYR A 56 -6.97 11.37 7.87
N SER A 57 -6.42 12.49 8.36
CA SER A 57 -5.90 12.61 9.73
C SER A 57 -6.89 12.23 10.82
N TYR A 58 -8.20 12.31 10.54
CA TYR A 58 -9.27 11.89 11.45
C TYR A 58 -9.20 10.39 11.84
N VAL A 59 -8.46 9.54 11.12
CA VAL A 59 -8.34 8.12 11.47
C VAL A 59 -7.74 7.91 12.86
N ILE A 60 -6.94 8.89 13.35
CA ILE A 60 -6.36 8.84 14.70
C ILE A 60 -7.40 8.97 15.81
N GLU A 61 -8.61 9.46 15.52
CA GLU A 61 -9.70 9.52 16.48
C GLU A 61 -10.26 8.13 16.82
N ASN A 62 -10.03 7.15 15.95
CA ASN A 62 -10.37 5.77 16.24
C ASN A 62 -9.36 5.18 17.23
N LYS A 63 -9.83 4.84 18.43
CA LYS A 63 -8.98 4.35 19.53
C LYS A 63 -8.13 3.13 19.15
N LYS A 64 -8.67 2.21 18.35
CA LYS A 64 -7.93 1.01 17.94
C LYS A 64 -6.82 1.35 16.95
N TYR A 65 -7.08 2.26 16.02
CA TYR A 65 -6.07 2.75 15.09
C TYR A 65 -4.97 3.53 15.83
N ALA A 66 -5.36 4.48 16.67
CA ALA A 66 -4.44 5.29 17.48
C ALA A 66 -3.53 4.41 18.35
N ASN A 67 -4.10 3.43 19.06
CA ASN A 67 -3.30 2.51 19.89
C ASN A 67 -2.26 1.75 19.07
N ASN A 68 -2.62 1.24 17.87
CA ASN A 68 -1.68 0.56 17.01
C ASN A 68 -0.59 1.51 16.50
N TYR A 69 -0.96 2.71 16.07
CA TYR A 69 -0.03 3.73 15.62
C TYR A 69 0.96 4.10 16.72
N GLU A 70 0.48 4.44 17.93
CA GLU A 70 1.33 4.82 19.07
C GLU A 70 2.24 3.67 19.53
N TYR A 71 1.72 2.45 19.57
CA TYR A 71 2.49 1.26 19.89
C TYR A 71 3.65 1.05 18.92
N ASN A 72 3.38 1.07 17.61
CA ASN A 72 4.42 0.89 16.60
C ASN A 72 5.42 2.04 16.59
N ARG A 73 4.95 3.29 16.80
CA ARG A 73 5.81 4.45 16.94
C ARG A 73 6.78 4.31 18.11
N ALA A 74 6.29 3.88 19.26
CA ALA A 74 7.13 3.62 20.43
C ALA A 74 8.17 2.52 20.17
N LEU A 75 7.75 1.39 19.55
CA LEU A 75 8.67 0.31 19.18
C LEU A 75 9.79 0.78 18.26
N TYR A 76 9.47 1.57 17.24
CA TYR A 76 10.47 2.05 16.29
C TYR A 76 11.41 3.08 16.90
N LEU A 77 10.92 3.94 17.81
CA LEU A 77 11.77 4.87 18.57
C LEU A 77 12.72 4.10 19.50
N MET A 78 12.22 3.11 20.25
CA MET A 78 13.05 2.29 21.12
C MET A 78 14.07 1.45 20.36
N GLY A 79 13.70 0.94 19.19
CA GLY A 79 14.58 0.19 18.29
C GLY A 79 15.52 1.06 17.47
N GLN A 80 15.48 2.39 17.63
CA GLN A 80 16.28 3.37 16.87
C GLN A 80 16.14 3.22 15.34
N HIS A 81 14.95 2.77 14.89
CA HIS A 81 14.64 2.68 13.47
C HIS A 81 14.45 4.07 12.86
N LYS A 82 14.90 4.23 11.62
CA LYS A 82 14.58 5.41 10.82
C LYS A 82 13.17 5.27 10.25
N PHE A 83 12.35 6.28 10.42
CA PHE A 83 11.01 6.37 9.84
C PHE A 83 10.58 7.83 9.67
N LEU A 84 9.58 8.04 8.83
CA LEU A 84 8.87 9.31 8.67
C LEU A 84 7.52 9.21 9.37
N ASP A 85 7.01 10.32 9.88
CA ASP A 85 5.79 10.35 10.69
C ASP A 85 5.08 11.69 10.52
N ASN A 86 3.77 11.63 10.26
CA ASN A 86 2.90 12.81 10.14
C ASN A 86 1.85 12.89 11.25
N ASN A 87 2.06 12.21 12.38
CA ASN A 87 1.21 12.10 13.55
C ASN A 87 -0.06 11.21 13.38
N PHE A 88 -0.24 10.55 12.26
CA PHE A 88 -1.30 9.54 12.07
C PHE A 88 -0.88 8.37 11.16
N LEU A 89 0.23 8.47 10.45
CA LEU A 89 0.78 7.40 9.63
C LEU A 89 2.31 7.40 9.71
N ILE A 90 2.89 6.27 10.05
CA ILE A 90 4.33 6.05 10.00
C ILE A 90 4.69 5.47 8.63
N ILE A 91 5.76 5.97 8.01
CA ILE A 91 6.33 5.41 6.78
C ILE A 91 7.76 4.97 7.07
N LYS A 92 8.04 3.68 6.87
CA LYS A 92 9.33 3.05 7.17
C LYS A 92 9.85 2.28 5.96
N GLU A 93 11.14 2.43 5.67
CA GLU A 93 11.80 1.62 4.64
C GLU A 93 11.86 0.15 5.09
N ASP A 94 11.38 -0.75 4.24
CA ASP A 94 11.45 -2.19 4.45
C ASP A 94 11.33 -2.92 3.12
N ALA A 95 12.42 -3.55 2.68
CA ALA A 95 12.48 -4.34 1.44
C ALA A 95 12.06 -5.80 1.65
N THR A 96 11.80 -6.23 2.89
CA THR A 96 11.63 -7.65 3.21
C THR A 96 10.18 -8.11 3.30
N GLN A 97 9.26 -7.21 3.65
CA GLN A 97 7.87 -7.56 3.92
C GLN A 97 6.88 -6.76 3.07
N PHE A 98 5.80 -7.41 2.65
CA PHE A 98 4.68 -6.78 1.96
C PHE A 98 3.55 -6.37 2.91
N VAL A 99 3.56 -6.89 4.13
CA VAL A 99 2.55 -6.60 5.16
C VAL A 99 3.12 -5.62 6.17
N SER A 100 2.38 -4.57 6.47
CA SER A 100 2.71 -3.61 7.54
C SER A 100 1.71 -3.71 8.69
N PRO A 101 2.12 -3.39 9.92
CA PRO A 101 1.20 -3.30 11.05
C PRO A 101 0.28 -2.07 10.94
N GLY A 102 -0.79 -2.04 11.75
CA GLY A 102 -1.74 -0.93 11.76
C GLY A 102 -1.07 0.42 12.08
N GLY A 103 -1.42 1.47 11.35
CA GLY A 103 -0.82 2.79 11.47
C GLY A 103 0.57 2.94 10.85
N VAL A 104 1.05 1.89 10.18
CA VAL A 104 2.36 1.86 9.51
C VAL A 104 2.17 1.50 8.04
N MET A 105 2.93 2.16 7.19
CA MET A 105 3.12 1.81 5.78
C MET A 105 4.62 1.60 5.56
N THR A 106 4.97 0.56 4.83
CA THR A 106 6.36 0.35 4.43
C THR A 106 6.61 0.91 3.04
N PHE A 107 7.86 1.18 2.72
CA PHE A 107 8.24 1.54 1.36
C PHE A 107 9.56 0.89 0.95
N GLU A 108 9.76 0.83 -0.35
CA GLU A 108 10.97 0.33 -0.97
C GLU A 108 11.32 1.19 -2.18
N TYR A 109 12.61 1.51 -2.34
CA TYR A 109 13.07 2.22 -3.52
C TYR A 109 13.26 1.27 -4.69
N TYR A 110 12.86 1.71 -5.88
CA TYR A 110 13.20 1.02 -7.13
C TYR A 110 14.05 1.94 -8.03
N LYS A 111 14.95 1.33 -8.80
CA LYS A 111 15.85 2.05 -9.71
C LYS A 111 15.26 2.20 -11.11
N ASN A 112 14.65 1.13 -11.58
CA ASN A 112 14.02 1.07 -12.90
C ASN A 112 12.78 0.17 -12.88
N THR A 113 11.92 0.36 -13.87
CA THR A 113 10.64 -0.36 -13.98
C THR A 113 10.84 -1.85 -14.23
N ASP A 114 11.88 -2.26 -14.98
CA ASP A 114 12.09 -3.67 -15.31
C ASP A 114 12.47 -4.51 -14.07
N GLU A 115 13.29 -3.95 -13.19
CA GLU A 115 13.62 -4.60 -11.91
C GLU A 115 12.39 -4.67 -11.01
N LEU A 116 11.60 -3.59 -10.95
CA LEU A 116 10.35 -3.55 -10.19
C LEU A 116 9.37 -4.62 -10.68
N VAL A 117 9.16 -4.73 -11.99
CA VAL A 117 8.28 -5.74 -12.59
C VAL A 117 8.70 -7.15 -12.19
N LYS A 118 9.99 -7.48 -12.32
CA LYS A 118 10.54 -8.78 -11.93
C LYS A 118 10.35 -9.06 -10.43
N HIS A 119 10.58 -8.04 -9.60
CA HIS A 119 10.41 -8.15 -8.14
C HIS A 119 8.95 -8.42 -7.76
N LEU A 120 8.02 -7.68 -8.35
CA LEU A 120 6.59 -7.84 -8.08
C LEU A 120 6.03 -9.15 -8.62
N ASP A 121 6.44 -9.59 -9.82
CA ASP A 121 6.02 -10.88 -10.38
C ASP A 121 6.55 -12.06 -9.55
N ALA A 122 7.80 -11.99 -9.09
CA ALA A 122 8.37 -13.01 -8.22
C ALA A 122 7.66 -13.14 -6.86
N ASN A 123 6.95 -12.10 -6.43
CA ASN A 123 6.22 -12.04 -5.14
C ASN A 123 4.69 -11.99 -5.29
N LYS A 124 4.16 -12.26 -6.48
CA LYS A 124 2.71 -12.17 -6.76
C LYS A 124 1.82 -12.94 -5.81
N ASP A 125 2.32 -14.03 -5.24
CA ASP A 125 1.57 -14.84 -4.27
C ASP A 125 1.32 -14.13 -2.94
N GLN A 126 2.07 -13.07 -2.64
CA GLN A 126 1.92 -12.24 -1.45
C GLN A 126 1.12 -10.97 -1.72
N ILE A 127 0.88 -10.64 -2.99
CA ILE A 127 0.25 -9.40 -3.43
C ILE A 127 -1.18 -9.67 -3.88
N GLN A 128 -2.14 -8.87 -3.36
CA GLN A 128 -3.54 -8.94 -3.74
C GLN A 128 -3.83 -8.12 -5.00
N CYS A 129 -3.37 -6.89 -5.04
CA CYS A 129 -3.39 -6.05 -6.23
C CYS A 129 -2.26 -5.01 -6.19
N ILE A 130 -1.91 -4.52 -7.36
CA ILE A 130 -0.88 -3.49 -7.56
C ILE A 130 -1.58 -2.24 -8.06
N ALA A 131 -1.60 -1.19 -7.24
CA ALA A 131 -2.13 0.10 -7.64
C ALA A 131 -1.04 0.96 -8.30
N SER A 132 -1.37 1.63 -9.39
CA SER A 132 -0.47 2.59 -10.05
C SER A 132 -1.25 3.72 -10.71
N SER A 133 -0.70 4.92 -10.71
CA SER A 133 -1.30 6.08 -11.40
C SER A 133 -1.40 5.90 -12.91
N VAL A 134 -0.53 5.08 -13.48
CA VAL A 134 -0.50 4.73 -14.91
C VAL A 134 -0.20 3.24 -15.06
N PRO A 135 -0.69 2.58 -16.13
CA PRO A 135 -0.37 1.19 -16.41
C PRO A 135 1.15 0.95 -16.47
N ILE A 136 1.57 -0.19 -15.94
CA ILE A 136 2.97 -0.64 -15.98
C ILE A 136 3.01 -1.88 -16.87
N GLU A 137 3.78 -1.81 -17.97
CA GLU A 137 3.92 -2.94 -18.88
C GLU A 137 4.48 -4.16 -18.14
N GLY A 138 3.84 -5.30 -18.32
CA GLY A 138 4.21 -6.56 -17.65
C GLY A 138 3.58 -6.77 -16.28
N LEU A 139 2.76 -5.84 -15.76
CA LEU A 139 2.01 -6.00 -14.51
C LEU A 139 0.52 -5.78 -14.74
N ASP A 140 -0.30 -6.56 -14.06
CA ASP A 140 -1.73 -6.28 -13.92
C ASP A 140 -1.93 -5.23 -12.82
N THR A 141 -2.18 -3.99 -13.25
CA THR A 141 -2.29 -2.83 -12.34
C THR A 141 -3.71 -2.29 -12.34
N VAL A 142 -4.15 -1.83 -11.18
CA VAL A 142 -5.40 -1.08 -11.01
C VAL A 142 -5.08 0.40 -10.80
N ALA A 143 -5.90 1.29 -11.34
CA ALA A 143 -5.71 2.73 -11.14
C ALA A 143 -5.87 3.09 -9.66
N PHE A 144 -5.23 4.20 -9.25
CA PHE A 144 -5.57 4.82 -7.97
C PHE A 144 -7.07 5.16 -8.01
N GLY A 145 -7.78 4.92 -6.93
CA GLY A 145 -9.23 5.09 -6.94
C GLY A 145 -10.04 3.80 -7.22
N GLU A 146 -9.46 2.72 -7.75
CA GLU A 146 -10.21 1.52 -8.20
C GLU A 146 -9.97 0.23 -7.39
N THR A 147 -8.98 0.19 -6.47
CA THR A 147 -8.62 -1.05 -5.75
C THR A 147 -9.75 -1.63 -4.89
N GLN A 148 -10.68 -0.78 -4.41
CA GLN A 148 -11.83 -1.22 -3.61
C GLN A 148 -13.09 -1.55 -4.45
N SER A 149 -13.00 -1.43 -5.78
CA SER A 149 -14.08 -1.71 -6.73
C SER A 149 -13.73 -2.91 -7.61
N PRO A 150 -13.68 -4.14 -7.04
CA PRO A 150 -13.34 -5.33 -7.81
C PRO A 150 -14.38 -5.58 -8.90
N GLY A 151 -13.91 -5.94 -10.09
CA GLY A 151 -14.75 -6.42 -11.18
C GLY A 151 -15.28 -7.83 -10.92
N PHE A 152 -16.18 -8.30 -11.80
CA PHE A 152 -16.80 -9.64 -11.66
C PHE A 152 -15.79 -10.80 -11.72
N PHE A 153 -14.61 -10.59 -12.30
CA PHE A 153 -13.56 -11.60 -12.44
C PHE A 153 -12.40 -11.42 -11.47
N ASP A 154 -12.47 -10.43 -10.58
CA ASP A 154 -11.50 -10.22 -9.53
C ASP A 154 -11.80 -11.11 -8.33
N TYR A 155 -11.42 -12.38 -8.45
CA TYR A 155 -11.64 -13.35 -7.39
C TYR A 155 -10.84 -13.03 -6.14
N ALA A 156 -11.46 -13.24 -4.96
CA ALA A 156 -10.75 -13.15 -3.69
C ALA A 156 -9.56 -14.14 -3.69
N ASP A 157 -8.38 -13.63 -3.33
CA ASP A 157 -7.12 -14.39 -3.36
C ASP A 157 -6.76 -15.03 -4.73
N GLY A 158 -7.36 -14.53 -5.82
CA GLY A 158 -7.12 -15.04 -7.17
C GLY A 158 -7.67 -16.45 -7.42
N VAL A 159 -8.58 -16.91 -6.57
CA VAL A 159 -9.18 -18.27 -6.67
C VAL A 159 -10.54 -18.20 -7.36
N ASP A 160 -10.66 -18.76 -8.56
CA ASP A 160 -11.94 -18.98 -9.24
C ASP A 160 -12.74 -20.09 -8.54
N VAL A 161 -13.48 -19.69 -7.49
CA VAL A 161 -14.32 -20.62 -6.71
C VAL A 161 -15.42 -21.24 -7.57
N MET A 162 -15.98 -20.49 -8.54
CA MET A 162 -17.04 -21.02 -9.41
C MET A 162 -16.49 -22.02 -10.41
N GLY A 163 -15.29 -21.77 -10.96
CA GLY A 163 -14.60 -22.73 -11.82
C GLY A 163 -14.21 -23.99 -11.07
N PHE A 164 -13.73 -23.85 -9.84
CA PHE A 164 -13.41 -24.97 -8.96
C PHE A 164 -14.65 -25.83 -8.66
N LEU A 165 -15.79 -25.21 -8.30
CA LEU A 165 -17.03 -25.93 -7.99
C LEU A 165 -17.66 -26.61 -9.21
N LYS A 166 -17.44 -26.11 -10.43
CA LYS A 166 -17.91 -26.75 -11.67
C LYS A 166 -17.05 -27.94 -12.08
N GLY A 167 -15.83 -28.05 -11.57
CA GLY A 167 -14.92 -29.19 -11.82
C GLY A 167 -15.07 -30.36 -10.84
N LEU A 168 -15.96 -30.21 -9.84
CA LEU A 168 -16.38 -31.26 -8.91
C LEU A 168 -17.63 -31.98 -9.46
#